data_ca749462a1a963d2f9472510493f20fb
#
_entry.id   ca749462a1a963d2f9472510493f20fb
#
_cell.length_a   1.000
_cell.length_b   1.000
_cell.length_c   1.000
_cell.angle_alpha   90.00
_cell.angle_beta   90.00
_cell.angle_gamma   90.00
#
_symmetry.space_group_name_H-M   'P 1'
#
loop_
_entity.id
_entity.type
_entity.pdbx_description
1 polymer ?
#
loop_
_entity_poly.entity_id
_entity_poly.type
_entity_poly.pdbx_seq_one_letter_code
_entity_poly.pdbx_strand_id
1 'polypeptide(L)'
;YNTNLFKTVAEHMDGKVVCVLPIGKKAVEYCAHRGLETVTDAYATAEDVSLGDCFSIARMLCGQFRKGAFDALYVGYTNFVSMLSQQPAVLKMLPIRYERREAKNTAESLTIYEPSSEAVYDAIVPEYVGGLLWGAMAESVASEQGARRTAMDAASKNAGDMIDRKSTRLNSSHNNRS
;
A
#
# COMPACT_ATOMS: atom_id res chain seq x y z
N TYR A 1 7.82 -2.01 -9.99
CA TYR A 1 7.22 -1.84 -8.67
C TYR A 1 5.69 -1.70 -8.75
N ASN A 2 5.16 -0.60 -9.27
CA ASN A 2 3.71 -0.34 -9.34
C ASN A 2 2.94 -1.38 -10.17
N THR A 3 3.53 -1.88 -11.25
CA THR A 3 2.89 -2.87 -12.15
C THR A 3 2.48 -4.14 -11.42
N ASN A 4 3.33 -4.64 -10.51
CA ASN A 4 3.04 -5.85 -9.74
C ASN A 4 1.88 -5.61 -8.75
N LEU A 5 1.86 -4.46 -8.07
CA LEU A 5 0.76 -4.09 -7.19
C LEU A 5 -0.56 -4.02 -7.96
N PHE A 6 -0.58 -3.32 -9.09
CA PHE A 6 -1.79 -3.18 -9.90
C PHE A 6 -2.29 -4.51 -10.45
N LYS A 7 -1.39 -5.44 -10.80
CA LYS A 7 -1.77 -6.79 -11.21
C LYS A 7 -2.44 -7.55 -10.07
N THR A 8 -1.84 -7.57 -8.88
CA THR A 8 -2.41 -8.23 -7.70
C THR A 8 -3.77 -7.64 -7.31
N VAL A 9 -3.90 -6.31 -7.35
CA VAL A 9 -5.17 -5.63 -7.09
C VAL A 9 -6.22 -5.98 -8.16
N ALA A 10 -5.84 -5.99 -9.45
CA ALA A 10 -6.75 -6.34 -10.54
C ALA A 10 -7.26 -7.78 -10.42
N GLU A 11 -6.39 -8.73 -10.09
CA GLU A 11 -6.76 -10.13 -9.84
C GLU A 11 -7.75 -10.25 -8.66
N HIS A 12 -7.55 -9.42 -7.62
CA HIS A 12 -8.47 -9.40 -6.46
C HIS A 12 -9.83 -8.77 -6.76
N MET A 13 -9.86 -7.81 -7.70
CA MET A 13 -11.09 -7.12 -8.13
C MET A 13 -11.92 -7.92 -9.14
N ASP A 14 -11.34 -8.96 -9.74
CA ASP A 14 -12.01 -9.72 -10.81
C ASP A 14 -13.38 -10.25 -10.37
N GLY A 15 -14.39 -10.03 -11.23
CA GLY A 15 -15.79 -10.40 -10.95
C GLY A 15 -16.50 -9.59 -9.86
N LYS A 16 -15.93 -8.47 -9.39
CA LYS A 16 -16.53 -7.62 -8.37
C LYS A 16 -16.88 -6.24 -8.92
N VAL A 17 -17.95 -5.66 -8.38
CA VAL A 17 -18.22 -4.22 -8.55
C VAL A 17 -17.39 -3.47 -7.54
N VAL A 18 -16.50 -2.61 -8.01
CA VAL A 18 -15.53 -1.91 -7.14
C VAL A 18 -15.57 -0.40 -7.38
N CYS A 19 -15.45 0.34 -6.28
CA CYS A 19 -15.14 1.75 -6.28
C CYS A 19 -13.79 1.93 -5.57
N VAL A 20 -12.90 2.73 -6.14
CA VAL A 20 -11.50 2.83 -5.69
C VAL A 20 -11.23 4.22 -5.11
N LEU A 21 -10.48 4.28 -4.01
CA LEU A 21 -9.87 5.50 -3.52
C LEU A 21 -8.37 5.43 -3.83
N PRO A 22 -7.92 6.04 -4.94
CA PRO A 22 -6.52 5.98 -5.32
C PRO A 22 -5.68 6.92 -4.45
N ILE A 23 -4.54 6.42 -3.96
CA ILE A 23 -3.54 7.21 -3.24
C ILE A 23 -2.23 7.16 -4.03
N GLY A 24 -1.77 8.33 -4.47
CA GLY A 24 -0.58 8.48 -5.30
C GLY A 24 -0.88 8.58 -6.79
N LYS A 25 -0.04 9.37 -7.49
CA LYS A 25 -0.19 9.72 -8.91
C LYS A 25 -0.38 8.50 -9.81
N LYS A 26 0.42 7.45 -9.60
CA LYS A 26 0.33 6.23 -10.42
C LYS A 26 -0.95 5.43 -10.21
N ALA A 27 -1.53 5.49 -9.01
CA ALA A 27 -2.81 4.87 -8.73
C ALA A 27 -3.94 5.64 -9.43
N VAL A 28 -3.92 6.97 -9.39
CA VAL A 28 -4.88 7.83 -10.10
C VAL A 28 -4.81 7.58 -11.61
N GLU A 29 -3.62 7.60 -12.21
CA GLU A 29 -3.41 7.32 -13.63
C GLU A 29 -3.95 5.91 -14.00
N TYR A 30 -3.69 4.91 -13.17
CA TYR A 30 -4.17 3.55 -13.40
C TYR A 30 -5.69 3.45 -13.37
N CYS A 31 -6.35 4.06 -12.39
CA CYS A 31 -7.82 4.08 -12.31
C CYS A 31 -8.43 4.77 -13.52
N ALA A 32 -7.88 5.92 -13.94
CA ALA A 32 -8.34 6.64 -15.12
C ALA A 32 -8.21 5.81 -16.40
N HIS A 33 -7.07 5.14 -16.62
CA HIS A 33 -6.86 4.28 -17.78
C HIS A 33 -7.80 3.06 -17.84
N ARG A 34 -8.18 2.53 -16.67
CA ARG A 34 -9.09 1.39 -16.56
C ARG A 34 -10.57 1.78 -16.52
N GLY A 35 -10.88 3.08 -16.45
CA GLY A 35 -12.24 3.56 -16.29
C GLY A 35 -12.89 3.11 -14.98
N LEU A 36 -12.11 2.95 -13.91
CA LEU A 36 -12.60 2.55 -12.60
C LEU A 36 -13.31 3.72 -11.93
N GLU A 37 -14.43 3.44 -11.27
CA GLU A 37 -15.11 4.43 -10.44
C GLU A 37 -14.23 4.79 -9.23
N THR A 38 -14.01 6.08 -9.02
CA THR A 38 -13.18 6.59 -7.93
C THR A 38 -14.00 7.40 -6.93
N VAL A 39 -13.68 7.27 -5.64
CA VAL A 39 -14.32 8.05 -4.57
C VAL A 39 -13.89 9.51 -4.65
N THR A 40 -12.59 9.76 -4.89
CA THR A 40 -11.97 11.09 -4.99
C THR A 40 -10.57 10.97 -5.58
N ASP A 41 -10.09 12.02 -6.21
CA ASP A 41 -8.72 12.15 -6.73
C ASP A 41 -7.85 13.05 -5.85
N ALA A 42 -8.34 13.41 -4.66
CA ALA A 42 -7.70 14.40 -3.78
C ALA A 42 -6.32 13.94 -3.25
N TYR A 43 -6.04 12.64 -3.26
CA TYR A 43 -4.82 12.06 -2.68
C TYR A 43 -3.80 11.64 -3.75
N ALA A 44 -3.60 12.51 -4.76
CA ALA A 44 -2.68 12.23 -5.87
C ALA A 44 -1.20 12.14 -5.43
N THR A 45 -0.80 12.76 -4.33
CA THR A 45 0.56 12.68 -3.78
C THR A 45 0.55 11.88 -2.50
N ALA A 46 1.04 10.63 -2.55
CA ALA A 46 1.04 9.75 -1.38
C ALA A 46 1.95 10.25 -0.24
N GLU A 47 3.00 11.00 -0.57
CA GLU A 47 3.95 11.57 0.39
C GLU A 47 3.33 12.72 1.21
N ASP A 48 2.29 13.39 0.69
CA ASP A 48 1.60 14.50 1.35
C ASP A 48 0.45 14.03 2.26
N VAL A 49 0.05 12.75 2.18
CA VAL A 49 -1.03 12.21 3.00
C VAL A 49 -0.55 12.02 4.44
N SER A 50 -1.10 12.82 5.33
CA SER A 50 -0.77 12.77 6.75
C SER A 50 -1.50 11.64 7.49
N LEU A 51 -1.04 11.33 8.70
CA LEU A 51 -1.76 10.44 9.61
C LEU A 51 -3.20 10.92 9.86
N GLY A 52 -3.40 12.24 9.99
CA GLY A 52 -4.73 12.84 10.17
C GLY A 52 -5.66 12.60 8.97
N ASP A 53 -5.12 12.63 7.74
CA ASP A 53 -5.88 12.30 6.54
C ASP A 53 -6.29 10.83 6.53
N CYS A 54 -5.43 9.92 6.95
CA CYS A 54 -5.75 8.49 7.06
C CYS A 54 -6.90 8.26 8.03
N PHE A 55 -6.92 8.93 9.17
CA PHE A 55 -8.05 8.85 10.11
C PHE A 55 -9.33 9.46 9.55
N SER A 56 -9.22 10.56 8.81
CA SER A 56 -10.38 11.20 8.17
C SER A 56 -10.99 10.31 7.09
N ILE A 57 -10.15 9.70 6.24
CA ILE A 57 -10.54 8.70 5.25
C ILE A 57 -11.21 7.50 5.92
N ALA A 58 -10.60 6.97 6.99
CA ALA A 58 -11.12 5.82 7.72
C ALA A 58 -12.50 6.10 8.32
N ARG A 59 -12.70 7.26 8.95
CA ARG A 59 -14.00 7.66 9.50
C ARG A 59 -15.06 7.77 8.41
N MET A 60 -14.72 8.37 7.27
CA MET A 60 -15.61 8.47 6.11
C MET A 60 -16.01 7.08 5.61
N LEU A 61 -15.04 6.20 5.36
CA LEU A 61 -15.28 4.85 4.83
C LEU A 61 -16.04 3.97 5.83
N CYS A 62 -15.70 3.99 7.11
CA CYS A 62 -16.46 3.28 8.14
C CYS A 62 -17.91 3.77 8.24
N GLY A 63 -18.13 5.09 8.09
CA GLY A 63 -19.47 5.67 8.05
C GLY A 63 -20.29 5.20 6.86
N GLN A 64 -19.68 5.09 5.68
CA GLN A 64 -20.32 4.56 4.47
C GLN A 64 -20.59 3.05 4.59
N PHE A 65 -19.65 2.28 5.14
CA PHE A 65 -19.83 0.85 5.39
C PHE A 65 -21.02 0.59 6.30
N ARG A 66 -21.19 1.34 7.40
CA ARG A 66 -22.37 1.23 8.30
C ARG A 66 -23.68 1.54 7.60
N LYS A 67 -23.68 2.42 6.61
CA LYS A 67 -24.84 2.74 5.79
C LYS A 67 -25.14 1.70 4.70
N GLY A 68 -24.30 0.66 4.58
CA GLY A 68 -24.45 -0.38 3.57
C GLY A 68 -24.06 0.07 2.15
N ALA A 69 -23.22 1.09 2.00
CA ALA A 69 -22.77 1.56 0.69
C ALA A 69 -21.88 0.53 -0.02
N PHE A 70 -21.21 -0.32 0.72
CA PHE A 70 -20.38 -1.43 0.20
C PHE A 70 -20.26 -2.56 1.24
N ASP A 71 -19.93 -3.77 0.78
CA ASP A 71 -19.89 -4.99 1.60
C ASP A 71 -18.51 -5.27 2.22
N ALA A 72 -17.45 -4.73 1.64
CA ALA A 72 -16.09 -4.96 2.12
C ALA A 72 -15.15 -3.82 1.73
N LEU A 73 -14.18 -3.54 2.59
CA LEU A 73 -13.09 -2.60 2.37
C LEU A 73 -11.76 -3.34 2.34
N TYR A 74 -10.98 -3.07 1.30
CA TYR A 74 -9.64 -3.62 1.12
C TYR A 74 -8.64 -2.50 0.89
N VAL A 75 -7.40 -2.69 1.32
CA VAL A 75 -6.27 -1.86 0.93
C VAL A 75 -5.27 -2.69 0.12
N GLY A 76 -4.93 -2.21 -1.08
CA GLY A 76 -3.84 -2.73 -1.89
C GLY A 76 -2.58 -1.92 -1.63
N TYR A 77 -1.50 -2.56 -1.21
CA TYR A 77 -0.25 -1.90 -0.86
C TYR A 77 0.94 -2.81 -1.17
N THR A 78 2.14 -2.27 -1.05
CA THR A 78 3.36 -3.07 -1.18
C THR A 78 4.03 -3.20 0.17
N ASN A 79 4.10 -4.43 0.65
CA ASN A 79 4.78 -4.80 1.89
C ASN A 79 6.29 -4.69 1.70
N PHE A 80 6.95 -3.96 2.58
CA PHE A 80 8.40 -3.81 2.61
C PHE A 80 9.06 -4.95 3.40
N VAL A 81 9.54 -5.96 2.69
CA VAL A 81 10.27 -7.09 3.31
C VAL A 81 11.74 -6.74 3.48
N SER A 82 12.36 -6.16 2.45
CA SER A 82 13.75 -5.70 2.46
C SER A 82 14.02 -4.74 1.29
N MET A 83 15.21 -4.13 1.25
CA MET A 83 15.64 -3.29 0.14
C MET A 83 15.57 -3.99 -1.23
N LEU A 84 15.76 -5.31 -1.25
CA LEU A 84 15.77 -6.12 -2.47
C LEU A 84 14.43 -6.84 -2.73
N SER A 85 13.54 -6.90 -1.73
CA SER A 85 12.31 -7.66 -1.81
C SER A 85 11.13 -6.82 -1.33
N GLN A 86 10.24 -6.50 -2.24
CA GLN A 86 8.97 -5.83 -1.98
C GLN A 86 7.85 -6.71 -2.53
N GLN A 87 6.82 -6.95 -1.74
CA GLN A 87 5.73 -7.85 -2.08
C GLN A 87 4.40 -7.11 -2.15
N PRO A 88 3.70 -7.12 -3.29
CA PRO A 88 2.35 -6.58 -3.36
C PRO A 88 1.41 -7.42 -2.50
N ALA A 89 0.52 -6.77 -1.77
CA ALA A 89 -0.44 -7.38 -0.89
C ALA A 89 -1.79 -6.68 -0.97
N VAL A 90 -2.85 -7.43 -0.67
CA VAL A 90 -4.21 -6.91 -0.50
C VAL A 90 -4.69 -7.33 0.89
N LEU A 91 -4.97 -6.35 1.73
CA LEU A 91 -5.44 -6.56 3.09
C LEU A 91 -6.92 -6.21 3.19
N LYS A 92 -7.72 -7.10 3.74
CA LYS A 92 -9.12 -6.84 4.05
C LYS A 92 -9.20 -6.08 5.37
N MET A 93 -9.78 -4.87 5.33
CA MET A 93 -9.95 -4.02 6.51
C MET A 93 -11.34 -4.13 7.12
N LEU A 94 -12.40 -4.25 6.28
CA LEU A 94 -13.77 -4.42 6.74
C LEU A 94 -14.48 -5.53 5.95
N PRO A 95 -15.41 -6.29 6.54
CA PRO A 95 -15.66 -6.35 7.98
C PRO A 95 -14.47 -6.96 8.75
N ILE A 96 -14.27 -6.50 9.98
CA ILE A 96 -13.26 -7.07 10.87
C ILE A 96 -13.70 -8.47 11.26
N ARG A 97 -12.89 -9.47 10.94
CA ARG A 97 -13.15 -10.85 11.37
C ARG A 97 -12.55 -11.05 12.76
N TYR A 98 -13.38 -11.32 13.71
CA TYR A 98 -12.93 -11.75 15.03
C TYR A 98 -12.75 -13.28 15.02
N GLU A 99 -11.51 -13.74 15.00
CA GLU A 99 -11.22 -15.13 15.32
C GLU A 99 -11.31 -15.30 16.82
N ARG A 100 -12.42 -15.88 17.28
CA ARG A 100 -12.57 -16.28 18.68
C ARG A 100 -11.50 -17.35 18.97
N ARG A 101 -10.37 -16.93 19.51
CA ARG A 101 -9.45 -17.89 20.13
C ARG A 101 -10.23 -18.56 21.24
N GLU A 102 -10.39 -19.87 21.17
CA GLU A 102 -10.91 -20.66 22.29
C GLU A 102 -9.99 -20.40 23.49
N ALA A 103 -10.40 -19.52 24.36
CA ALA A 103 -9.72 -19.27 25.61
C ALA A 103 -9.90 -20.53 26.46
N LYS A 104 -8.86 -21.36 26.53
CA LYS A 104 -8.79 -22.38 27.55
C LYS A 104 -8.90 -21.70 28.91
N ASN A 105 -10.07 -21.86 29.55
CA ASN A 105 -10.32 -21.62 30.97
C ASN A 105 -9.72 -20.31 31.56
N THR A 106 -10.08 -19.16 31.02
CA THR A 106 -9.98 -17.91 31.78
C THR A 106 -11.39 -17.49 32.14
N ALA A 107 -11.62 -17.26 33.45
CA ALA A 107 -12.86 -16.67 33.94
C ALA A 107 -13.25 -15.52 33.01
N GLU A 108 -14.48 -15.51 32.51
CA GLU A 108 -15.00 -14.42 31.69
C GLU A 108 -14.81 -13.12 32.48
N SER A 109 -13.78 -12.37 32.10
CA SER A 109 -13.59 -11.02 32.62
C SER A 109 -14.76 -10.22 32.10
N LEU A 110 -15.70 -9.94 32.98
CA LEU A 110 -16.82 -9.03 32.72
C LEU A 110 -16.24 -7.63 32.55
N THR A 111 -15.77 -7.34 31.34
CA THR A 111 -15.35 -5.99 30.97
C THR A 111 -16.61 -5.17 30.71
N ILE A 112 -16.84 -4.19 31.59
CA ILE A 112 -17.94 -3.24 31.45
C ILE A 112 -17.49 -2.14 30.51
N TYR A 113 -18.22 -1.96 29.41
CA TYR A 113 -17.96 -0.89 28.45
C TYR A 113 -18.90 0.28 28.74
N GLU A 114 -18.34 1.47 28.90
CA GLU A 114 -19.10 2.71 29.09
C GLU A 114 -18.92 3.61 27.85
N PRO A 115 -20.00 4.19 27.28
CA PRO A 115 -21.42 4.08 27.70
C PRO A 115 -22.10 2.77 27.22
N SER A 116 -21.57 2.08 26.19
CA SER A 116 -22.02 0.78 25.70
C SER A 116 -20.93 0.15 24.85
N SER A 117 -20.96 -1.17 24.68
CA SER A 117 -20.02 -1.87 23.78
C SER A 117 -20.08 -1.35 22.34
N GLU A 118 -21.28 -1.04 21.84
CA GLU A 118 -21.48 -0.51 20.49
C GLU A 118 -20.81 0.87 20.31
N ALA A 119 -21.00 1.77 21.27
CA ALA A 119 -20.38 3.10 21.22
C ALA A 119 -18.85 3.03 21.27
N VAL A 120 -18.30 2.10 22.05
CA VAL A 120 -16.86 1.87 22.12
C VAL A 120 -16.33 1.31 20.79
N TYR A 121 -17.01 0.33 20.17
CA TYR A 121 -16.62 -0.19 18.86
C TYR A 121 -16.74 0.87 17.78
N ASP A 122 -17.78 1.68 17.79
CA ASP A 122 -17.97 2.79 16.84
C ASP A 122 -16.84 3.82 16.91
N ALA A 123 -16.24 4.01 18.06
CA ALA A 123 -15.10 4.90 18.24
C ALA A 123 -13.77 4.24 17.83
N ILE A 124 -13.56 2.97 18.19
CA ILE A 124 -12.27 2.28 18.02
C ILE A 124 -12.07 1.81 16.57
N VAL A 125 -13.11 1.32 15.89
CA VAL A 125 -12.98 0.74 14.54
C VAL A 125 -12.41 1.74 13.53
N PRO A 126 -12.86 2.99 13.44
CA PRO A 126 -12.26 3.96 12.52
C PRO A 126 -10.80 4.27 12.84
N GLU A 127 -10.41 4.32 14.11
CA GLU A 127 -9.03 4.55 14.54
C GLU A 127 -8.13 3.36 14.15
N TYR A 128 -8.63 2.13 14.33
CA TYR A 128 -7.93 0.92 13.89
C TYR A 128 -7.74 0.89 12.37
N VAL A 129 -8.79 1.17 11.60
CA VAL A 129 -8.74 1.23 10.12
C VAL A 129 -7.79 2.33 9.66
N GLY A 130 -7.79 3.49 10.31
CA GLY A 130 -6.87 4.60 10.02
C GLY A 130 -5.41 4.22 10.27
N GLY A 131 -5.14 3.52 11.37
CA GLY A 131 -3.81 2.98 11.68
C GLY A 131 -3.33 1.95 10.65
N LEU A 132 -4.20 1.03 10.21
CA LEU A 132 -3.89 0.08 9.13
C LEU A 132 -3.59 0.79 7.80
N LEU A 133 -4.39 1.80 7.45
CA LEU A 133 -4.19 2.57 6.23
C LEU A 133 -2.84 3.31 6.27
N TRP A 134 -2.52 3.96 7.38
CA TRP A 134 -1.24 4.62 7.57
C TRP A 134 -0.07 3.64 7.47
N GLY A 135 -0.14 2.48 8.13
CA GLY A 135 0.87 1.42 8.04
C GLY A 135 1.10 0.96 6.61
N ALA A 136 0.03 0.66 5.88
CA ALA A 136 0.08 0.24 4.48
C ALA A 136 0.72 1.31 3.57
N MET A 137 0.43 2.59 3.82
CA MET A 137 1.05 3.71 3.10
C MET A 137 2.54 3.83 3.42
N ALA A 138 2.92 3.78 4.68
CA ALA A 138 4.31 3.87 5.10
C ALA A 138 5.16 2.74 4.48
N GLU A 139 4.65 1.51 4.47
CA GLU A 139 5.29 0.37 3.80
C GLU A 139 5.39 0.56 2.29
N SER A 140 4.36 1.09 1.64
CA SER A 140 4.38 1.38 0.20
C SER A 140 5.42 2.44 -0.16
N VAL A 141 5.51 3.52 0.61
CA VAL A 141 6.50 4.59 0.41
C VAL A 141 7.92 4.04 0.64
N ALA A 142 8.14 3.29 1.72
CA ALA A 142 9.43 2.65 2.00
C ALA A 142 9.84 1.69 0.87
N SER A 143 8.89 0.90 0.36
CA SER A 143 9.11 -0.03 -0.75
C SER A 143 9.48 0.69 -2.04
N GLU A 144 8.81 1.79 -2.36
CA GLU A 144 9.11 2.61 -3.53
C GLU A 144 10.52 3.21 -3.44
N GLN A 145 10.89 3.79 -2.30
CA GLN A 145 12.22 4.35 -2.08
C GLN A 145 13.31 3.27 -2.15
N GLY A 146 13.06 2.10 -1.57
CA GLY A 146 13.96 0.94 -1.67
C GLY A 146 14.19 0.49 -3.11
N ALA A 147 13.11 0.32 -3.88
CA ALA A 147 13.18 -0.06 -5.30
C ALA A 147 13.91 1.00 -6.14
N ARG A 148 13.63 2.28 -5.89
CA ARG A 148 14.30 3.41 -6.57
C ARG A 148 15.80 3.42 -6.31
N ARG A 149 16.22 3.25 -5.05
CA ARG A 149 17.63 3.19 -4.67
C ARG A 149 18.33 2.02 -5.35
N THR A 150 17.76 0.83 -5.30
CA THR A 150 18.33 -0.36 -5.94
C THR A 150 18.49 -0.17 -7.45
N ALA A 151 17.51 0.45 -8.12
CA ALA A 151 17.59 0.77 -9.55
C ALA A 151 18.68 1.79 -9.85
N MET A 152 18.85 2.83 -9.02
CA MET A 152 19.92 3.81 -9.19
C MET A 152 21.32 3.21 -8.96
N ASP A 153 21.49 2.36 -7.96
CA ASP A 153 22.74 1.67 -7.69
C ASP A 153 23.13 0.74 -8.86
N ALA A 154 22.16 0.00 -9.41
CA ALA A 154 22.38 -0.82 -10.60
C ALA A 154 22.76 0.01 -11.83
N ALA A 155 22.09 1.13 -12.06
CA ALA A 155 22.39 2.05 -13.16
C ALA A 155 23.80 2.65 -13.03
N SER A 156 24.20 3.06 -11.85
CA SER A 156 25.53 3.60 -11.57
C SER A 156 26.62 2.57 -11.82
N LYS A 157 26.42 1.32 -11.38
CA LYS A 157 27.35 0.21 -11.63
C LYS A 157 27.48 -0.07 -13.13
N ASN A 158 26.35 -0.16 -13.85
CA ASN A 158 26.37 -0.38 -15.30
C ASN A 158 27.10 0.74 -16.05
N ALA A 159 26.92 2.00 -15.62
CA ALA A 159 27.63 3.14 -16.21
C ALA A 159 29.14 3.03 -15.97
N GLY A 160 29.57 2.65 -14.77
CA GLY A 160 30.99 2.38 -14.45
C GLY A 160 31.58 1.30 -15.37
N ASP A 161 30.91 0.15 -15.49
CA ASP A 161 31.33 -0.95 -16.34
C ASP A 161 31.45 -0.53 -17.83
N MET A 162 30.57 0.36 -18.30
CA MET A 162 30.63 0.89 -19.68
C MET A 162 31.83 1.82 -19.88
N ILE A 163 32.20 2.64 -18.91
CA ILE A 163 33.35 3.53 -18.96
C ILE A 163 34.64 2.70 -18.97
N ASP A 164 34.75 1.69 -18.12
CA ASP A 164 35.93 0.82 -18.05
C ASP A 164 36.11 0.04 -19.37
N ARG A 165 35.05 -0.48 -19.98
CA ARG A 165 35.12 -1.13 -21.29
C ARG A 165 35.56 -0.18 -22.40
N LYS A 166 35.14 1.09 -22.38
CA LYS A 166 35.59 2.10 -23.35
C LYS A 166 37.05 2.44 -23.16
N SER A 167 37.49 2.66 -21.93
CA SER A 167 38.90 3.00 -21.67
C SER A 167 39.85 1.83 -22.02
N THR A 168 39.45 0.58 -21.75
CA THR A 168 40.24 -0.61 -22.16
C THR A 168 40.32 -0.74 -23.69
N ARG A 169 39.22 -0.48 -24.42
CA ARG A 169 39.23 -0.50 -25.90
C ARG A 169 40.12 0.59 -26.49
N LEU A 170 40.13 1.80 -25.91
CA LEU A 170 40.97 2.90 -26.38
C LEU A 170 42.46 2.59 -26.16
N ASN A 171 42.83 2.02 -25.02
CA ASN A 171 44.20 1.65 -24.70
C ASN A 171 44.71 0.50 -25.61
N SER A 172 43.84 -0.50 -25.90
CA SER A 172 44.25 -1.58 -26.82
C SER A 172 44.41 -1.11 -28.27
N SER A 173 43.63 -0.11 -28.71
CA SER A 173 43.79 0.47 -30.07
C SER A 173 45.03 1.37 -30.21
N HIS A 174 45.54 1.93 -29.10
CA HIS A 174 46.79 2.72 -29.09
C HIS A 174 48.03 1.82 -29.13
N ASN A 175 48.01 0.68 -28.42
CA ASN A 175 49.10 -0.28 -28.44
C ASN A 175 49.28 -1.05 -29.76
N ASN A 176 48.27 -1.12 -30.61
CA ASN A 176 48.35 -1.77 -31.93
C ASN A 176 48.82 -0.84 -33.06
N ARG A 177 49.17 0.42 -32.75
CA ARG A 177 49.69 1.40 -33.73
C ARG A 177 51.16 1.77 -33.50
N SER A 178 51.82 1.12 -32.57
CA SER A 178 53.29 1.17 -32.37
C SER A 178 53.93 -0.11 -32.90
#